data_8246a8b55ed1156e4a0952772c48a038
#
_entry.id   8246a8b55ed1156e4a0952772c48a038
#
_cell.length_a   1.000
_cell.length_b   1.000
_cell.length_c   1.000
_cell.angle_alpha   90.00
_cell.angle_beta   90.00
_cell.angle_gamma   90.00
#
_symmetry.space_group_name_H-M   'P 1'
#
loop_
_entity.id
_entity.type
_entity.pdbx_description
1 polymer ?
#
loop_
_entity_poly.entity_id
_entity_poly.type
_entity_poly.pdbx_seq_one_letter_code
_entity_poly.pdbx_strand_id
1 'polypeptide(L)'
;MPTYTQIAWQGAMALLMGLLIGIERQHAQRGDEPLFAGVRTFPIIVLSGYLSGLLTQAGHPWVLPVALAGTCAIVVAGYVAKAGGPHKGATTEFVVVLAFIFGALTALGFLIPAATFAVVTTLLLSIKAPLHHLAERLREEELYAILKFGIVSVIVLPLLPNRPYGPFQVLNPRLVWWMVVLISAVSMIGYVLMRMLGARQGVAVTGVLGGIASSTAVTFGLAQKARESADPLAKYFALGILIASTIMFFRILLLAFVIEPGLARALILPMALPVVIGAGVGIFLWRQKGAEQEAGLQVKNPMELGSAIKFGLFFAAVLFISRAAFQYFGTTGVYAAGALSGLADVDAFTISAARMAQQGVLARGTAGSAILLAGAMNTLVKGGMAAFLGGRALRRVTLPIFAALTLGAIVASIAAAYS
;
A
#
# COMPACT_ATOMS: atom_id res chain seq x y z
N MET A 1 -36.99 -14.29 21.94
CA MET A 1 -36.25 -13.66 23.05
C MET A 1 -34.91 -14.39 23.20
N PRO A 2 -33.79 -13.71 23.48
CA PRO A 2 -32.53 -14.38 23.75
C PRO A 2 -32.60 -15.24 25.00
N THR A 3 -31.84 -16.33 25.06
CA THR A 3 -31.77 -17.20 26.26
C THR A 3 -31.04 -16.49 27.40
N TYR A 4 -31.27 -16.90 28.65
CA TYR A 4 -30.59 -16.31 29.82
C TYR A 4 -29.05 -16.39 29.69
N THR A 5 -28.52 -17.45 29.09
CA THR A 5 -27.10 -17.61 28.82
C THR A 5 -26.59 -16.61 27.79
N GLN A 6 -27.37 -16.34 26.75
CA GLN A 6 -27.04 -15.31 25.75
C GLN A 6 -27.06 -13.91 26.37
N ILE A 7 -28.07 -13.61 27.20
CA ILE A 7 -28.16 -12.31 27.90
C ILE A 7 -26.93 -12.11 28.80
N ALA A 8 -26.58 -13.12 29.59
CA ALA A 8 -25.41 -13.04 30.47
C ALA A 8 -24.10 -12.85 29.68
N TRP A 9 -23.92 -13.63 28.60
CA TRP A 9 -22.73 -13.54 27.76
C TRP A 9 -22.61 -12.17 27.06
N GLN A 10 -23.68 -11.70 26.43
CA GLN A 10 -23.72 -10.39 25.78
C GLN A 10 -23.51 -9.25 26.77
N GLY A 11 -24.10 -9.35 27.98
CA GLY A 11 -23.89 -8.39 29.05
C GLY A 11 -22.43 -8.37 29.54
N ALA A 12 -21.79 -9.53 29.66
CA ALA A 12 -20.37 -9.62 29.98
C ALA A 12 -19.50 -8.96 28.90
N MET A 13 -19.79 -9.21 27.63
CA MET A 13 -19.09 -8.55 26.51
C MET A 13 -19.30 -7.04 26.47
N ALA A 14 -20.52 -6.57 26.78
CA ALA A 14 -20.82 -5.14 26.93
C ALA A 14 -19.97 -4.51 28.04
N LEU A 15 -19.87 -5.16 29.20
CA LEU A 15 -19.00 -4.70 30.29
C LEU A 15 -17.53 -4.67 29.88
N LEU A 16 -17.02 -5.68 29.17
CA LEU A 16 -15.63 -5.73 28.71
C LEU A 16 -15.31 -4.61 27.72
N MET A 17 -16.23 -4.30 26.80
CA MET A 17 -16.05 -3.16 25.87
C MET A 17 -15.97 -1.84 26.64
N GLY A 18 -16.86 -1.65 27.62
CA GLY A 18 -16.84 -0.46 28.49
C GLY A 18 -15.56 -0.36 29.31
N LEU A 19 -15.08 -1.49 29.89
CA LEU A 19 -13.82 -1.53 30.62
C LEU A 19 -12.63 -1.17 29.73
N LEU A 20 -12.58 -1.72 28.51
CA LEU A 20 -11.50 -1.42 27.55
C LEU A 20 -11.40 0.08 27.27
N ILE A 21 -12.51 0.72 26.95
CA ILE A 21 -12.59 2.18 26.70
C ILE A 21 -12.25 2.95 27.98
N GLY A 22 -12.79 2.52 29.11
CA GLY A 22 -12.63 3.19 30.41
C GLY A 22 -11.19 3.14 30.93
N ILE A 23 -10.48 2.01 30.77
CA ILE A 23 -9.07 1.87 31.12
C ILE A 23 -8.21 2.81 30.27
N GLU A 24 -8.44 2.85 28.97
CA GLU A 24 -7.73 3.75 28.07
C GLU A 24 -7.93 5.22 28.48
N ARG A 25 -9.17 5.64 28.74
CA ARG A 25 -9.48 7.00 29.20
C ARG A 25 -8.80 7.34 30.54
N GLN A 26 -8.83 6.41 31.48
CA GLN A 26 -8.15 6.58 32.76
C GLN A 26 -6.62 6.67 32.61
N HIS A 27 -6.04 5.88 31.72
CA HIS A 27 -4.59 5.88 31.45
C HIS A 27 -4.15 7.14 30.70
N ALA A 28 -4.95 7.62 29.77
CA ALA A 28 -4.66 8.82 28.97
C ALA A 28 -4.72 10.11 29.78
N GLN A 29 -5.35 10.10 30.96
CA GLN A 29 -5.40 11.24 31.87
C GLN A 29 -4.04 11.46 32.53
N ARG A 30 -3.42 12.59 32.26
CA ARG A 30 -2.20 13.07 32.93
C ARG A 30 -2.56 14.25 33.82
N GLY A 31 -2.47 14.08 35.16
CA GLY A 31 -2.70 15.14 36.15
C GLY A 31 -4.04 15.05 36.88
N ASP A 32 -4.32 16.02 37.79
CA ASP A 32 -5.52 16.08 38.66
C ASP A 32 -6.77 16.63 37.98
N GLU A 33 -6.85 16.69 36.66
CA GLU A 33 -8.05 17.18 35.98
C GLU A 33 -9.23 16.21 36.15
N PRO A 34 -10.45 16.70 36.47
CA PRO A 34 -11.61 15.86 36.67
C PRO A 34 -12.00 15.14 35.36
N LEU A 35 -11.98 13.81 35.40
CA LEU A 35 -12.38 12.96 34.29
C LEU A 35 -13.90 13.03 34.13
N PHE A 36 -14.42 13.29 32.92
CA PHE A 36 -15.85 13.23 32.66
C PHE A 36 -16.39 11.81 32.80
N ALA A 37 -15.65 10.81 32.28
CA ALA A 37 -15.98 9.39 32.39
C ALA A 37 -14.68 8.57 32.40
N GLY A 38 -14.53 7.65 33.37
CA GLY A 38 -13.36 6.79 33.55
C GLY A 38 -13.73 5.30 33.57
N VAL A 39 -12.83 4.49 34.15
CA VAL A 39 -12.91 3.04 34.18
C VAL A 39 -14.22 2.47 34.77
N ARG A 40 -14.90 3.19 35.66
CA ARG A 40 -16.19 2.81 36.21
C ARG A 40 -17.38 3.27 35.37
N THR A 41 -17.26 4.44 34.78
CA THR A 41 -18.37 5.13 34.10
C THR A 41 -18.64 4.50 32.74
N PHE A 42 -17.61 4.19 31.94
CA PHE A 42 -17.80 3.60 30.62
C PHE A 42 -18.50 2.24 30.64
N PRO A 43 -18.15 1.26 31.54
CA PRO A 43 -18.92 0.03 31.65
C PRO A 43 -20.41 0.25 31.96
N ILE A 44 -20.73 1.22 32.81
CA ILE A 44 -22.12 1.57 33.14
C ILE A 44 -22.84 2.13 31.92
N ILE A 45 -22.19 2.98 31.13
CA ILE A 45 -22.76 3.55 29.90
C ILE A 45 -23.05 2.46 28.87
N VAL A 46 -22.09 1.56 28.61
CA VAL A 46 -22.28 0.46 27.66
C VAL A 46 -23.38 -0.49 28.15
N LEU A 47 -23.40 -0.78 29.44
CA LEU A 47 -24.43 -1.61 30.05
C LEU A 47 -25.81 -0.95 29.97
N SER A 48 -25.91 0.35 30.17
CA SER A 48 -27.16 1.12 30.01
C SER A 48 -27.70 1.02 28.58
N GLY A 49 -26.83 1.13 27.58
CA GLY A 49 -27.18 0.91 26.17
C GLY A 49 -27.66 -0.53 25.92
N TYR A 50 -26.94 -1.53 26.48
CA TYR A 50 -27.30 -2.94 26.37
C TYR A 50 -28.68 -3.23 26.98
N LEU A 51 -28.95 -2.78 28.22
CA LEU A 51 -30.23 -2.97 28.91
C LEU A 51 -31.37 -2.27 28.16
N SER A 52 -31.12 -1.05 27.66
CA SER A 52 -32.11 -0.31 26.84
C SER A 52 -32.47 -1.08 25.57
N GLY A 53 -31.48 -1.68 24.91
CA GLY A 53 -31.70 -2.53 23.74
C GLY A 53 -32.50 -3.80 24.06
N LEU A 54 -32.22 -4.47 25.19
CA LEU A 54 -33.00 -5.63 25.66
C LEU A 54 -34.46 -5.27 25.94
N LEU A 55 -34.70 -4.14 26.61
CA LEU A 55 -36.06 -3.68 26.90
C LEU A 55 -36.83 -3.31 25.62
N THR A 56 -36.12 -2.78 24.63
CA THR A 56 -36.69 -2.53 23.30
C THR A 56 -37.14 -3.84 22.64
N GLN A 57 -36.32 -4.88 22.69
CA GLN A 57 -36.68 -6.21 22.17
C GLN A 57 -37.83 -6.87 22.98
N ALA A 58 -37.96 -6.52 24.25
CA ALA A 58 -39.05 -7.01 25.12
C ALA A 58 -40.40 -6.30 24.88
N GLY A 59 -40.49 -5.42 23.87
CA GLY A 59 -41.74 -4.75 23.51
C GLY A 59 -41.86 -3.32 24.00
N HIS A 60 -40.76 -2.71 24.48
CA HIS A 60 -40.72 -1.34 24.94
C HIS A 60 -39.88 -0.44 24.00
N PRO A 61 -40.38 -0.10 22.78
CA PRO A 61 -39.57 0.52 21.73
C PRO A 61 -39.05 1.94 22.09
N TRP A 62 -39.71 2.61 23.01
CA TRP A 62 -39.34 3.97 23.43
C TRP A 62 -38.20 4.05 24.43
N VAL A 63 -37.82 2.92 25.07
CA VAL A 63 -36.77 2.92 26.09
C VAL A 63 -35.41 3.28 25.50
N LEU A 64 -35.02 2.71 24.35
CA LEU A 64 -33.75 2.99 23.72
C LEU A 64 -33.59 4.45 23.29
N PRO A 65 -34.52 5.07 22.53
CA PRO A 65 -34.39 6.49 22.16
C PRO A 65 -34.43 7.43 23.37
N VAL A 66 -35.24 7.15 24.39
CA VAL A 66 -35.31 7.97 25.62
C VAL A 66 -34.00 7.87 26.41
N ALA A 67 -33.45 6.69 26.59
CA ALA A 67 -32.19 6.48 27.30
C ALA A 67 -31.02 7.11 26.54
N LEU A 68 -30.99 7.01 25.19
CA LEU A 68 -30.01 7.71 24.36
C LEU A 68 -30.12 9.22 24.50
N ALA A 69 -31.35 9.76 24.45
CA ALA A 69 -31.57 11.20 24.65
C ALA A 69 -31.11 11.65 26.04
N GLY A 70 -31.41 10.88 27.09
CA GLY A 70 -30.91 11.13 28.45
C GLY A 70 -29.37 11.11 28.54
N THR A 71 -28.72 10.13 27.87
CA THR A 71 -27.26 10.08 27.79
C THR A 71 -26.70 11.30 27.07
N CYS A 72 -27.29 11.71 25.95
CA CYS A 72 -26.89 12.90 25.21
C CYS A 72 -27.09 14.18 26.07
N ALA A 73 -28.18 14.27 26.83
CA ALA A 73 -28.43 15.40 27.72
C ALA A 73 -27.37 15.53 28.82
N ILE A 74 -26.94 14.41 29.43
CA ILE A 74 -25.87 14.37 30.42
C ILE A 74 -24.54 14.80 29.76
N VAL A 75 -24.27 14.33 28.56
CA VAL A 75 -23.05 14.68 27.79
C VAL A 75 -23.05 16.19 27.50
N VAL A 76 -24.14 16.74 27.02
CA VAL A 76 -24.28 18.19 26.74
C VAL A 76 -24.11 19.02 28.02
N ALA A 77 -24.77 18.63 29.12
CA ALA A 77 -24.63 19.31 30.38
C ALA A 77 -23.19 19.32 30.89
N GLY A 78 -22.51 18.16 30.81
CA GLY A 78 -21.09 18.03 31.17
C GLY A 78 -20.17 18.86 30.28
N TYR A 79 -20.46 18.90 28.98
CA TYR A 79 -19.68 19.70 28.02
C TYR A 79 -19.84 21.21 28.29
N VAL A 80 -21.07 21.67 28.52
CA VAL A 80 -21.36 23.08 28.85
C VAL A 80 -20.67 23.47 30.16
N ALA A 81 -20.71 22.61 31.17
CA ALA A 81 -20.03 22.87 32.45
C ALA A 81 -18.51 23.03 32.30
N LYS A 82 -17.91 22.40 31.29
CA LYS A 82 -16.47 22.52 30.98
C LYS A 82 -16.12 23.66 30.01
N ALA A 83 -17.11 24.28 29.38
CA ALA A 83 -16.88 25.25 28.28
C ALA A 83 -16.07 26.50 28.70
N GLY A 84 -15.94 26.80 30.00
CA GLY A 84 -15.08 27.87 30.54
C GLY A 84 -13.61 27.49 30.77
N GLY A 85 -13.22 26.23 30.55
CA GLY A 85 -11.86 25.72 30.80
C GLY A 85 -10.91 25.79 29.59
N PRO A 86 -9.60 25.60 29.81
CA PRO A 86 -8.57 25.67 28.76
C PRO A 86 -8.66 24.57 27.71
N HIS A 87 -9.33 23.46 27.97
CA HIS A 87 -9.42 22.29 27.10
C HIS A 87 -10.80 22.13 26.44
N LYS A 88 -10.90 22.51 25.16
CA LYS A 88 -12.15 22.51 24.38
C LYS A 88 -12.39 21.23 23.55
N GLY A 89 -11.77 20.13 23.87
CA GLY A 89 -11.94 18.89 23.11
C GLY A 89 -13.22 18.13 23.49
N ALA A 90 -14.08 17.80 22.53
CA ALA A 90 -15.33 17.06 22.72
C ALA A 90 -15.19 15.53 22.50
N THR A 91 -13.96 15.01 22.38
CA THR A 91 -13.72 13.61 22.00
C THR A 91 -14.28 12.62 23.03
N THR A 92 -14.10 12.90 24.33
CA THR A 92 -14.58 12.01 25.41
C THR A 92 -16.10 11.98 25.44
N GLU A 93 -16.72 13.10 25.20
CA GLU A 93 -18.16 13.31 25.16
C GLU A 93 -18.77 12.48 24.00
N PHE A 94 -18.21 12.54 22.81
CA PHE A 94 -18.64 11.69 21.68
C PHE A 94 -18.44 10.21 21.95
N VAL A 95 -17.36 9.82 22.62
CA VAL A 95 -17.10 8.40 22.95
C VAL A 95 -18.11 7.88 23.96
N VAL A 96 -18.65 8.70 24.87
CA VAL A 96 -19.74 8.32 25.77
C VAL A 96 -20.98 7.89 24.97
N VAL A 97 -21.37 8.68 23.97
CA VAL A 97 -22.50 8.35 23.09
C VAL A 97 -22.24 7.06 22.29
N LEU A 98 -21.02 6.92 21.73
CA LEU A 98 -20.64 5.70 21.01
C LEU A 98 -20.66 4.48 21.93
N ALA A 99 -20.16 4.59 23.15
CA ALA A 99 -20.17 3.51 24.13
C ALA A 99 -21.59 3.03 24.43
N PHE A 100 -22.55 3.94 24.61
CA PHE A 100 -23.97 3.60 24.74
C PHE A 100 -24.48 2.82 23.50
N ILE A 101 -24.15 3.31 22.29
CA ILE A 101 -24.54 2.65 21.02
C ILE A 101 -23.93 1.25 20.91
N PHE A 102 -22.69 1.03 21.33
CA PHE A 102 -22.08 -0.31 21.32
C PHE A 102 -22.84 -1.30 22.22
N GLY A 103 -23.29 -0.83 23.40
CA GLY A 103 -24.17 -1.62 24.26
C GLY A 103 -25.49 -1.96 23.56
N ALA A 104 -26.15 -0.99 22.98
CA ALA A 104 -27.41 -1.17 22.27
C ALA A 104 -27.26 -2.15 21.08
N LEU A 105 -26.23 -2.00 20.27
CA LEU A 105 -25.92 -2.92 19.17
C LEU A 105 -25.70 -4.36 19.63
N THR A 106 -25.06 -4.53 20.80
CA THR A 106 -24.86 -5.86 21.40
C THR A 106 -26.20 -6.52 21.73
N ALA A 107 -27.11 -5.79 22.32
CA ALA A 107 -28.47 -6.28 22.60
C ALA A 107 -29.22 -6.67 21.32
N LEU A 108 -29.08 -5.85 20.26
CA LEU A 108 -29.74 -6.06 18.97
C LEU A 108 -29.13 -7.20 18.14
N GLY A 109 -28.15 -7.95 18.68
CA GLY A 109 -27.52 -9.09 18.03
C GLY A 109 -26.27 -8.75 17.19
N PHE A 110 -25.85 -7.48 17.14
CA PHE A 110 -24.67 -7.02 16.41
C PHE A 110 -23.42 -7.01 17.29
N LEU A 111 -23.15 -8.11 18.03
CA LEU A 111 -22.02 -8.21 18.96
C LEU A 111 -20.67 -7.99 18.27
N ILE A 112 -20.42 -8.67 17.12
CA ILE A 112 -19.14 -8.56 16.43
C ILE A 112 -18.86 -7.14 15.94
N PRO A 113 -19.78 -6.45 15.21
CA PRO A 113 -19.61 -5.05 14.87
C PRO A 113 -19.38 -4.15 16.10
N ALA A 114 -20.17 -4.31 17.15
CA ALA A 114 -20.03 -3.52 18.38
C ALA A 114 -18.65 -3.67 19.01
N ALA A 115 -18.15 -4.90 19.15
CA ALA A 115 -16.83 -5.18 19.71
C ALA A 115 -15.72 -4.63 18.80
N THR A 116 -15.83 -4.81 17.48
CA THR A 116 -14.87 -4.28 16.51
C THR A 116 -14.75 -2.76 16.61
N PHE A 117 -15.88 -2.04 16.59
CA PHE A 117 -15.86 -0.58 16.70
C PHE A 117 -15.44 -0.08 18.08
N ALA A 118 -15.73 -0.82 19.16
CA ALA A 118 -15.22 -0.49 20.49
C ALA A 118 -13.68 -0.56 20.54
N VAL A 119 -13.08 -1.62 19.97
CA VAL A 119 -11.61 -1.77 19.85
C VAL A 119 -11.02 -0.66 18.98
N VAL A 120 -11.60 -0.39 17.80
CA VAL A 120 -11.14 0.67 16.91
C VAL A 120 -11.21 2.03 17.61
N THR A 121 -12.32 2.31 18.32
CA THR A 121 -12.48 3.55 19.09
C THR A 121 -11.39 3.68 20.15
N THR A 122 -11.13 2.61 20.91
CA THR A 122 -10.08 2.61 21.93
C THR A 122 -8.70 2.84 21.33
N LEU A 123 -8.38 2.22 20.18
CA LEU A 123 -7.13 2.45 19.45
C LEU A 123 -7.01 3.91 19.00
N LEU A 124 -8.07 4.49 18.42
CA LEU A 124 -8.07 5.90 18.00
C LEU A 124 -7.85 6.85 19.18
N LEU A 125 -8.39 6.51 20.35
CA LEU A 125 -8.17 7.28 21.56
C LEU A 125 -6.73 7.18 22.06
N SER A 126 -6.14 5.97 22.05
CA SER A 126 -4.78 5.73 22.55
C SER A 126 -3.69 6.38 21.68
N ILE A 127 -3.94 6.52 20.37
CA ILE A 127 -3.00 7.17 19.44
C ILE A 127 -3.23 8.68 19.30
N LYS A 128 -4.10 9.30 20.13
CA LYS A 128 -4.41 10.75 20.07
C LYS A 128 -3.15 11.61 20.15
N ALA A 129 -2.26 11.35 21.13
CA ALA A 129 -1.04 12.14 21.29
C ALA A 129 -0.04 11.96 20.12
N PRO A 130 0.26 10.73 19.65
CA PRO A 130 1.04 10.55 18.43
C PRO A 130 0.43 11.23 17.19
N LEU A 131 -0.89 11.13 17.02
CA LEU A 131 -1.58 11.78 15.88
C LEU A 131 -1.50 13.31 15.96
N HIS A 132 -1.64 13.90 17.14
CA HIS A 132 -1.54 15.35 17.33
C HIS A 132 -0.14 15.84 17.01
N HIS A 133 0.89 15.19 17.54
CA HIS A 133 2.28 15.50 17.21
C HIS A 133 2.61 15.29 15.73
N LEU A 134 2.00 14.29 15.10
CA LEU A 134 2.14 14.07 13.65
C LEU A 134 1.51 15.23 12.87
N ALA A 135 0.27 15.61 13.23
CA ALA A 135 -0.46 16.69 12.57
C ALA A 135 0.26 18.05 12.70
N GLU A 136 0.83 18.35 13.88
CA GLU A 136 1.61 19.58 14.11
C GLU A 136 2.92 19.64 13.30
N ARG A 137 3.50 18.47 12.96
CA ARG A 137 4.74 18.35 12.19
C ARG A 137 4.53 18.26 10.68
N LEU A 138 3.29 18.03 10.23
CA LEU A 138 2.97 17.98 8.81
C LEU A 138 3.07 19.39 8.21
N ARG A 139 3.79 19.49 7.08
CA ARG A 139 3.77 20.69 6.25
C ARG A 139 2.45 20.74 5.47
N GLU A 140 1.99 21.92 5.12
CA GLU A 140 0.78 22.07 4.30
C GLU A 140 0.83 21.25 3.01
N GLU A 141 2.00 21.19 2.37
CA GLU A 141 2.24 20.40 1.16
C GLU A 141 2.02 18.90 1.37
N GLU A 142 2.40 18.39 2.54
CA GLU A 142 2.21 16.98 2.93
C GLU A 142 0.73 16.67 3.19
N LEU A 143 0.03 17.58 3.87
CA LEU A 143 -1.41 17.46 4.09
C LEU A 143 -2.17 17.44 2.75
N TYR A 144 -1.84 18.35 1.84
CA TYR A 144 -2.44 18.35 0.50
C TYR A 144 -2.11 17.07 -0.29
N ALA A 145 -0.92 16.51 -0.13
CA ALA A 145 -0.56 15.25 -0.77
C ALA A 145 -1.40 14.08 -0.24
N ILE A 146 -1.59 14.00 1.10
CA ILE A 146 -2.43 12.98 1.73
C ILE A 146 -3.89 13.11 1.26
N LEU A 147 -4.43 14.33 1.23
CA LEU A 147 -5.80 14.58 0.76
C LEU A 147 -5.97 14.21 -0.71
N LYS A 148 -5.03 14.63 -1.59
CA LYS A 148 -5.05 14.24 -3.01
C LYS A 148 -4.97 12.73 -3.19
N PHE A 149 -4.11 12.05 -2.43
CA PHE A 149 -4.01 10.60 -2.45
C PHE A 149 -5.33 9.93 -2.00
N GLY A 150 -5.95 10.43 -0.93
CA GLY A 150 -7.26 9.97 -0.48
C GLY A 150 -8.34 10.12 -1.56
N ILE A 151 -8.41 11.28 -2.23
CA ILE A 151 -9.35 11.52 -3.34
C ILE A 151 -9.12 10.51 -4.47
N VAL A 152 -7.88 10.36 -4.90
CA VAL A 152 -7.50 9.50 -6.04
C VAL A 152 -7.76 8.01 -5.75
N SER A 153 -7.49 7.55 -4.52
CA SER A 153 -7.58 6.14 -4.13
C SER A 153 -8.96 5.75 -3.60
N VAL A 154 -9.60 6.59 -2.79
CA VAL A 154 -10.85 6.25 -2.08
C VAL A 154 -12.09 6.71 -2.86
N ILE A 155 -12.01 7.84 -3.56
CA ILE A 155 -13.16 8.40 -4.28
C ILE A 155 -13.12 8.00 -5.75
N VAL A 156 -12.05 8.34 -6.48
CA VAL A 156 -12.01 8.16 -7.94
C VAL A 156 -11.90 6.69 -8.33
N LEU A 157 -11.02 5.92 -7.68
CA LEU A 157 -10.79 4.52 -8.05
C LEU A 157 -12.06 3.63 -8.00
N PRO A 158 -12.92 3.68 -6.96
CA PRO A 158 -14.15 2.89 -6.93
C PRO A 158 -15.19 3.32 -7.96
N LEU A 159 -15.20 4.60 -8.37
CA LEU A 159 -16.14 5.14 -9.35
C LEU A 159 -15.83 4.72 -10.78
N LEU A 160 -14.58 4.31 -11.05
CA LEU A 160 -14.19 3.90 -12.39
C LEU A 160 -14.72 2.50 -12.72
N PRO A 161 -15.26 2.32 -13.96
CA PRO A 161 -15.78 1.03 -14.40
C PRO A 161 -14.66 -0.01 -14.50
N ASN A 162 -14.92 -1.21 -13.95
CA ASN A 162 -13.99 -2.34 -14.01
C ASN A 162 -14.36 -3.27 -15.18
N ARG A 163 -14.33 -2.74 -16.38
CA ARG A 163 -14.56 -3.49 -17.62
C ARG A 163 -13.62 -2.98 -18.72
N PRO A 164 -13.21 -3.85 -19.64
CA PRO A 164 -12.35 -3.43 -20.74
C PRO A 164 -13.12 -2.63 -21.80
N TYR A 165 -12.46 -1.64 -22.39
CA TYR A 165 -12.96 -0.77 -23.45
C TYR A 165 -12.00 -0.71 -24.63
N GLY A 166 -12.47 -0.17 -25.75
CA GLY A 166 -11.68 0.14 -26.95
C GLY A 166 -11.31 -1.07 -27.79
N PRO A 167 -10.48 -0.84 -28.82
CA PRO A 167 -9.98 -1.92 -29.68
C PRO A 167 -9.23 -2.96 -28.84
N PHE A 168 -9.40 -4.24 -29.16
CA PHE A 168 -8.81 -5.39 -28.46
C PHE A 168 -9.27 -5.57 -26.99
N GLN A 169 -10.23 -4.76 -26.50
CA GLN A 169 -10.75 -4.81 -25.13
C GLN A 169 -9.64 -4.81 -24.05
N VAL A 170 -8.66 -3.92 -24.17
CA VAL A 170 -7.48 -3.88 -23.30
C VAL A 170 -7.53 -2.76 -22.29
N LEU A 171 -8.20 -1.65 -22.64
CA LEU A 171 -8.22 -0.46 -21.82
C LEU A 171 -9.25 -0.59 -20.71
N ASN A 172 -8.82 -1.05 -19.55
CA ASN A 172 -9.65 -1.04 -18.34
C ASN A 172 -9.33 0.22 -17.53
N PRO A 173 -10.26 1.21 -17.43
CA PRO A 173 -10.02 2.47 -16.73
C PRO A 173 -9.61 2.27 -15.28
N ARG A 174 -10.23 1.30 -14.57
CA ARG A 174 -9.90 0.99 -13.18
C ARG A 174 -8.49 0.42 -13.04
N LEU A 175 -8.06 -0.43 -13.96
CA LEU A 175 -6.69 -0.99 -13.96
C LEU A 175 -5.64 0.10 -14.19
N VAL A 176 -5.87 0.97 -15.17
CA VAL A 176 -4.98 2.11 -15.47
C VAL A 176 -4.91 3.06 -14.26
N TRP A 177 -6.05 3.32 -13.62
CA TRP A 177 -6.08 4.17 -12.43
C TRP A 177 -5.42 3.54 -11.20
N TRP A 178 -5.48 2.20 -11.09
CA TRP A 178 -4.70 1.48 -10.09
C TRP A 178 -3.20 1.77 -10.20
N MET A 179 -2.67 1.90 -11.43
CA MET A 179 -1.26 2.28 -11.62
C MET A 179 -0.99 3.72 -11.15
N VAL A 180 -1.93 4.64 -11.36
CA VAL A 180 -1.84 6.02 -10.81
C VAL A 180 -1.79 5.99 -9.28
N VAL A 181 -2.69 5.24 -8.64
CA VAL A 181 -2.71 5.08 -7.17
C VAL A 181 -1.42 4.46 -6.67
N LEU A 182 -0.96 3.38 -7.31
CA LEU A 182 0.26 2.67 -6.91
C LEU A 182 1.50 3.57 -6.98
N ILE A 183 1.68 4.33 -8.05
CA ILE A 183 2.80 5.25 -8.17
C ILE A 183 2.73 6.37 -7.14
N SER A 184 1.52 6.91 -6.93
CA SER A 184 1.31 7.94 -5.91
C SER A 184 1.65 7.41 -4.52
N ALA A 185 1.25 6.16 -4.20
CA ALA A 185 1.61 5.48 -2.96
C ALA A 185 3.13 5.28 -2.80
N VAL A 186 3.80 4.74 -3.83
CA VAL A 186 5.25 4.56 -3.83
C VAL A 186 5.98 5.89 -3.64
N SER A 187 5.52 6.95 -4.32
CA SER A 187 6.10 8.29 -4.20
C SER A 187 5.95 8.86 -2.80
N MET A 188 4.78 8.70 -2.19
CA MET A 188 4.49 9.19 -0.84
C MET A 188 5.25 8.39 0.22
N ILE A 189 5.25 7.05 0.13
CA ILE A 189 6.02 6.18 1.03
C ILE A 189 7.51 6.49 0.91
N GLY A 190 8.02 6.62 -0.32
CA GLY A 190 9.42 6.97 -0.56
C GLY A 190 9.79 8.34 0.03
N TYR A 191 8.89 9.33 -0.03
CA TYR A 191 9.10 10.63 0.62
C TYR A 191 9.21 10.49 2.14
N VAL A 192 8.26 9.79 2.76
CA VAL A 192 8.25 9.58 4.22
C VAL A 192 9.50 8.83 4.67
N LEU A 193 9.88 7.76 3.96
CA LEU A 193 11.06 6.97 4.29
C LEU A 193 12.36 7.77 4.13
N MET A 194 12.49 8.58 3.08
CA MET A 194 13.64 9.47 2.93
C MET A 194 13.74 10.52 4.04
N ARG A 195 12.59 11.04 4.48
CA ARG A 195 12.53 12.02 5.59
C ARG A 195 12.90 11.38 6.94
N MET A 196 12.47 10.13 7.18
CA MET A 196 12.71 9.43 8.46
C MET A 196 14.09 8.79 8.54
N LEU A 197 14.58 8.19 7.46
CA LEU A 197 15.77 7.35 7.42
C LEU A 197 16.95 7.99 6.69
N GLY A 198 16.77 9.18 6.12
CA GLY A 198 17.71 9.80 5.19
C GLY A 198 17.59 9.26 3.76
N ALA A 199 18.22 9.95 2.82
CA ALA A 199 18.07 9.66 1.38
C ALA A 199 18.49 8.23 1.02
N ARG A 200 19.63 7.79 1.51
CA ARG A 200 20.21 6.49 1.18
C ARG A 200 19.34 5.32 1.64
N GLN A 201 18.99 5.30 2.93
CA GLN A 201 18.20 4.21 3.50
C GLN A 201 16.75 4.28 3.05
N GLY A 202 16.16 5.47 3.02
CA GLY A 202 14.78 5.69 2.58
C GLY A 202 14.54 5.23 1.16
N VAL A 203 15.44 5.54 0.21
CA VAL A 203 15.33 5.11 -1.18
C VAL A 203 15.55 3.59 -1.31
N ALA A 204 16.49 3.00 -0.54
CA ALA A 204 16.71 1.56 -0.57
C ALA A 204 15.49 0.78 -0.06
N VAL A 205 14.92 1.20 1.08
CA VAL A 205 13.69 0.59 1.63
C VAL A 205 12.50 0.77 0.67
N THR A 206 12.38 1.94 0.03
CA THR A 206 11.39 2.17 -1.03
C THR A 206 11.58 1.21 -2.20
N GLY A 207 12.84 0.96 -2.60
CA GLY A 207 13.18 -0.02 -3.63
C GLY A 207 12.72 -1.44 -3.28
N VAL A 208 12.91 -1.85 -2.02
CA VAL A 208 12.49 -3.17 -1.53
C VAL A 208 10.96 -3.26 -1.48
N LEU A 209 10.30 -2.41 -0.70
CA LEU A 209 8.85 -2.49 -0.46
C LEU A 209 8.05 -2.24 -1.76
N GLY A 210 8.45 -1.21 -2.49
CA GLY A 210 7.80 -0.89 -3.76
C GLY A 210 8.11 -1.90 -4.86
N GLY A 211 9.32 -2.48 -4.88
CA GLY A 211 9.71 -3.54 -5.82
C GLY A 211 8.88 -4.81 -5.66
N ILE A 212 8.45 -5.14 -4.44
CA ILE A 212 7.50 -6.23 -4.18
C ILE A 212 6.14 -5.94 -4.83
N ALA A 213 5.66 -4.71 -4.78
CA ALA A 213 4.39 -4.31 -5.38
C ALA A 213 4.51 -4.10 -6.90
N SER A 214 5.41 -3.24 -7.35
CA SER A 214 5.68 -2.97 -8.77
C SER A 214 7.03 -2.29 -8.98
N SER A 215 7.99 -3.04 -9.50
CA SER A 215 9.32 -2.50 -9.82
C SER A 215 9.29 -1.42 -10.92
N THR A 216 8.29 -1.47 -11.82
CA THR A 216 8.08 -0.46 -12.85
C THR A 216 7.59 0.86 -12.26
N ALA A 217 6.63 0.81 -11.33
CA ALA A 217 6.16 1.98 -10.60
C ALA A 217 7.27 2.64 -9.76
N VAL A 218 8.11 1.82 -9.10
CA VAL A 218 9.29 2.31 -8.35
C VAL A 218 10.26 3.01 -9.30
N THR A 219 10.60 2.38 -10.42
CA THR A 219 11.51 2.96 -11.41
C THR A 219 11.02 4.33 -11.87
N PHE A 220 9.74 4.42 -12.22
CA PHE A 220 9.15 5.66 -12.66
C PHE A 220 9.18 6.74 -11.55
N GLY A 221 8.68 6.43 -10.35
CA GLY A 221 8.59 7.37 -9.24
C GLY A 221 9.97 7.87 -8.78
N LEU A 222 10.96 6.96 -8.67
CA LEU A 222 12.32 7.34 -8.28
C LEU A 222 13.06 8.09 -9.38
N ALA A 223 12.84 7.76 -10.66
CA ALA A 223 13.43 8.50 -11.76
C ALA A 223 12.95 9.96 -11.80
N GLN A 224 11.66 10.19 -11.58
CA GLN A 224 11.13 11.55 -11.48
C GLN A 224 11.72 12.33 -10.30
N LYS A 225 11.74 11.72 -9.11
CA LYS A 225 12.36 12.33 -7.94
C LYS A 225 13.83 12.66 -8.15
N ALA A 226 14.56 11.79 -8.87
CA ALA A 226 15.95 12.07 -9.22
C ALA A 226 16.11 13.32 -10.09
N ARG A 227 15.16 13.58 -11.00
CA ARG A 227 15.18 14.79 -11.85
C ARG A 227 14.97 16.07 -11.06
N GLU A 228 14.20 16.01 -9.98
CA GLU A 228 13.86 17.15 -9.12
C GLU A 228 14.89 17.38 -8.00
N SER A 229 15.77 16.39 -7.78
CA SER A 229 16.74 16.37 -6.70
C SER A 229 18.12 16.81 -7.19
N ALA A 230 19.00 17.15 -6.22
CA ALA A 230 20.40 17.47 -6.53
C ALA A 230 21.15 16.27 -7.13
N ASP A 231 22.06 16.51 -8.07
CA ASP A 231 22.85 15.50 -8.78
C ASP A 231 23.55 14.47 -7.88
N PRO A 232 24.10 14.83 -6.69
CA PRO A 232 24.72 13.86 -5.79
C PRO A 232 23.81 12.73 -5.29
N LEU A 233 22.49 12.95 -5.30
CA LEU A 233 21.51 11.95 -4.89
C LEU A 233 21.16 10.92 -5.96
N ALA A 234 21.56 11.15 -7.22
CA ALA A 234 21.22 10.28 -8.35
C ALA A 234 21.64 8.83 -8.14
N LYS A 235 22.78 8.57 -7.48
CA LYS A 235 23.25 7.21 -7.16
C LYS A 235 22.33 6.47 -6.17
N TYR A 236 21.70 7.18 -5.23
CA TYR A 236 20.76 6.56 -4.30
C TYR A 236 19.46 6.19 -5.01
N PHE A 237 18.98 7.06 -5.89
CA PHE A 237 17.82 6.74 -6.75
C PHE A 237 18.13 5.56 -7.68
N ALA A 238 19.33 5.53 -8.28
CA ALA A 238 19.78 4.39 -9.08
C ALA A 238 19.81 3.09 -8.27
N LEU A 239 20.28 3.14 -7.02
CA LEU A 239 20.27 2.01 -6.10
C LEU A 239 18.85 1.50 -5.82
N GLY A 240 17.90 2.38 -5.51
CA GLY A 240 16.51 1.99 -5.29
C GLY A 240 15.85 1.36 -6.51
N ILE A 241 16.09 1.91 -7.71
CA ILE A 241 15.62 1.35 -8.98
C ILE A 241 16.24 -0.03 -9.23
N LEU A 242 17.54 -0.18 -8.96
CA LEU A 242 18.26 -1.44 -9.12
C LEU A 242 17.73 -2.50 -8.15
N ILE A 243 17.53 -2.17 -6.87
CA ILE A 243 16.94 -3.08 -5.87
C ILE A 243 15.56 -3.55 -6.34
N ALA A 244 14.67 -2.63 -6.74
CA ALA A 244 13.34 -2.98 -7.22
C ALA A 244 13.38 -3.89 -8.46
N SER A 245 14.33 -3.66 -9.37
CA SER A 245 14.52 -4.48 -10.57
C SER A 245 15.10 -5.86 -10.25
N THR A 246 15.97 -5.97 -9.26
CA THR A 246 16.52 -7.26 -8.79
C THR A 246 15.43 -8.09 -8.10
N ILE A 247 14.57 -7.46 -7.29
CA ILE A 247 13.43 -8.13 -6.63
C ILE A 247 12.46 -8.72 -7.66
N MET A 248 12.30 -8.10 -8.83
CA MET A 248 11.48 -8.67 -9.91
C MET A 248 11.92 -10.09 -10.29
N PHE A 249 13.22 -10.38 -10.36
CA PHE A 249 13.69 -11.72 -10.69
C PHE A 249 13.35 -12.74 -9.60
N PHE A 250 13.40 -12.34 -8.33
CA PHE A 250 12.91 -13.20 -7.24
C PHE A 250 11.40 -13.45 -7.32
N ARG A 251 10.60 -12.44 -7.70
CA ARG A 251 9.15 -12.62 -7.90
C ARG A 251 8.85 -13.58 -9.05
N ILE A 252 9.54 -13.46 -10.17
CA ILE A 252 9.41 -14.38 -11.30
C ILE A 252 9.68 -15.81 -10.83
N LEU A 253 10.76 -16.03 -10.08
CA LEU A 253 11.13 -17.34 -9.56
C LEU A 253 10.08 -17.88 -8.59
N LEU A 254 9.54 -17.04 -7.72
CA LEU A 254 8.48 -17.39 -6.77
C LEU A 254 7.20 -17.80 -7.50
N LEU A 255 6.77 -17.02 -8.50
CA LEU A 255 5.57 -17.32 -9.31
C LEU A 255 5.75 -18.65 -10.09
N ALA A 256 6.92 -18.85 -10.70
CA ALA A 256 7.23 -20.11 -11.36
C ALA A 256 7.21 -21.27 -10.37
N PHE A 257 7.77 -21.11 -9.16
CA PHE A 257 7.80 -22.15 -8.13
C PHE A 257 6.39 -22.56 -7.66
N VAL A 258 5.50 -21.59 -7.47
CA VAL A 258 4.13 -21.86 -7.01
C VAL A 258 3.33 -22.65 -8.06
N ILE A 259 3.59 -22.40 -9.35
CA ILE A 259 2.80 -23.00 -10.44
C ILE A 259 3.45 -24.29 -10.96
N GLU A 260 4.74 -24.27 -11.25
CA GLU A 260 5.52 -25.39 -11.81
C GLU A 260 6.92 -25.43 -11.17
N PRO A 261 7.08 -26.17 -10.06
CA PRO A 261 8.36 -26.26 -9.34
C PRO A 261 9.54 -26.77 -10.20
N GLY A 262 9.27 -27.58 -11.20
CA GLY A 262 10.28 -28.07 -12.14
C GLY A 262 10.84 -26.95 -13.01
N LEU A 263 9.98 -26.06 -13.50
CA LEU A 263 10.39 -24.87 -14.24
C LEU A 263 11.19 -23.90 -13.35
N ALA A 264 10.75 -23.70 -12.11
CA ALA A 264 11.48 -22.85 -11.18
C ALA A 264 12.90 -23.33 -10.94
N ARG A 265 13.10 -24.65 -10.75
CA ARG A 265 14.45 -25.24 -10.60
C ARG A 265 15.33 -25.00 -11.84
N ALA A 266 14.76 -25.12 -13.03
CA ALA A 266 15.48 -24.84 -14.28
C ALA A 266 15.85 -23.34 -14.40
N LEU A 267 15.05 -22.45 -13.82
CA LEU A 267 15.27 -20.99 -13.84
C LEU A 267 16.30 -20.51 -12.80
N ILE A 268 16.58 -21.25 -11.73
CA ILE A 268 17.48 -20.80 -10.65
C ILE A 268 18.85 -20.41 -11.18
N LEU A 269 19.49 -21.29 -11.94
CA LEU A 269 20.84 -21.06 -12.44
C LEU A 269 20.90 -19.93 -13.48
N PRO A 270 20.04 -19.89 -14.51
CA PRO A 270 20.00 -18.76 -15.44
C PRO A 270 19.69 -17.41 -14.75
N MET A 271 18.77 -17.38 -13.78
CA MET A 271 18.43 -16.14 -13.06
C MET A 271 19.50 -15.70 -12.06
N ALA A 272 20.41 -16.59 -11.66
CA ALA A 272 21.52 -16.20 -10.80
C ALA A 272 22.39 -15.10 -11.44
N LEU A 273 22.57 -15.10 -12.76
CA LEU A 273 23.39 -14.12 -13.45
C LEU A 273 22.87 -12.66 -13.29
N PRO A 274 21.65 -12.31 -13.70
CA PRO A 274 21.14 -10.94 -13.49
C PRO A 274 20.99 -10.58 -12.01
N VAL A 275 20.68 -11.54 -11.13
CA VAL A 275 20.58 -11.29 -9.68
C VAL A 275 21.96 -10.97 -9.09
N VAL A 276 23.02 -11.72 -9.44
CA VAL A 276 24.38 -11.47 -8.96
C VAL A 276 24.91 -10.14 -9.47
N ILE A 277 24.67 -9.81 -10.75
CA ILE A 277 25.02 -8.50 -11.30
C ILE A 277 24.29 -7.39 -10.52
N GLY A 278 22.96 -7.52 -10.32
CA GLY A 278 22.16 -6.53 -9.60
C GLY A 278 22.60 -6.37 -8.15
N ALA A 279 22.82 -7.46 -7.44
CA ALA A 279 23.29 -7.45 -6.05
C ALA A 279 24.71 -6.88 -5.93
N GLY A 280 25.63 -7.30 -6.79
CA GLY A 280 27.02 -6.82 -6.78
C GLY A 280 27.11 -5.31 -7.03
N VAL A 281 26.41 -4.82 -8.04
CA VAL A 281 26.34 -3.37 -8.33
C VAL A 281 25.60 -2.64 -7.21
N GLY A 282 24.55 -3.23 -6.66
CA GLY A 282 23.81 -2.66 -5.52
C GLY A 282 24.70 -2.49 -4.30
N ILE A 283 25.48 -3.50 -3.94
CA ILE A 283 26.45 -3.44 -2.85
C ILE A 283 27.54 -2.39 -3.15
N PHE A 284 28.02 -2.32 -4.37
CA PHE A 284 29.01 -1.31 -4.77
C PHE A 284 28.45 0.11 -4.60
N LEU A 285 27.25 0.38 -5.13
CA LEU A 285 26.59 1.68 -4.95
C LEU A 285 26.30 1.99 -3.47
N TRP A 286 25.91 0.97 -2.70
CA TRP A 286 25.67 1.11 -1.27
C TRP A 286 26.93 1.48 -0.50
N ARG A 287 28.10 0.92 -0.84
CA ARG A 287 29.38 1.21 -0.17
C ARG A 287 29.97 2.57 -0.54
N GLN A 288 29.56 3.18 -1.63
CA GLN A 288 30.01 4.52 -1.99
C GLN A 288 29.48 5.53 -0.95
N LYS A 289 30.36 6.01 -0.08
CA LYS A 289 30.09 7.16 0.79
C LYS A 289 29.86 8.38 -0.10
N GLY A 290 28.76 9.05 0.01
CA GLY A 290 28.43 10.23 -0.78
C GLY A 290 27.79 11.28 0.10
N ALA A 291 27.79 12.50 -0.37
CA ALA A 291 27.37 13.76 0.22
C ALA A 291 25.99 13.79 0.90
N GLU A 292 25.75 12.91 1.88
CA GLU A 292 24.54 12.95 2.72
C GLU A 292 24.49 14.26 3.56
N GLN A 293 25.65 14.83 3.86
CA GLN A 293 25.76 16.02 4.71
C GLN A 293 25.65 17.35 3.94
N GLU A 294 25.88 17.37 2.61
CA GLU A 294 25.90 18.61 1.85
C GLU A 294 24.60 18.93 1.06
N ALA A 295 23.84 17.92 0.73
CA ALA A 295 22.53 18.12 0.09
C ALA A 295 21.45 18.14 1.17
N GLY A 296 21.14 19.30 1.71
CA GLY A 296 19.91 19.49 2.47
C GLY A 296 18.77 18.83 1.68
N LEU A 297 18.09 17.83 2.27
CA LEU A 297 17.03 17.05 1.63
C LEU A 297 15.86 17.96 1.25
N GLN A 298 16.01 18.72 0.15
CA GLN A 298 14.91 19.43 -0.48
C GLN A 298 14.20 18.47 -1.45
N VAL A 299 13.60 17.43 -0.93
CA VAL A 299 12.62 16.68 -1.72
C VAL A 299 11.35 17.52 -1.77
N LYS A 300 11.23 18.29 -2.85
CA LYS A 300 10.09 19.16 -3.12
C LYS A 300 8.91 18.28 -3.53
N ASN A 301 7.86 18.21 -2.97
CA ASN A 301 6.62 17.56 -3.36
C ASN A 301 6.50 16.05 -3.07
N PRO A 302 5.74 15.66 -2.03
CA PRO A 302 5.53 14.25 -1.72
C PRO A 302 4.70 13.49 -2.76
N MET A 303 3.89 14.19 -3.59
CA MET A 303 3.01 13.58 -4.59
C MET A 303 2.80 14.47 -5.80
N GLU A 304 3.32 14.05 -6.95
CA GLU A 304 3.03 14.65 -8.26
C GLU A 304 1.92 13.86 -9.00
N LEU A 305 0.68 14.25 -8.81
CA LEU A 305 -0.46 13.61 -9.46
C LEU A 305 -0.37 13.69 -11.00
N GLY A 306 0.09 14.81 -11.54
CA GLY A 306 0.27 14.96 -12.99
C GLY A 306 1.22 13.93 -13.60
N SER A 307 2.28 13.62 -12.89
CA SER A 307 3.25 12.61 -13.26
C SER A 307 2.68 11.20 -13.16
N ALA A 308 1.92 10.90 -12.11
CA ALA A 308 1.26 9.61 -11.96
C ALA A 308 0.21 9.36 -13.07
N ILE A 309 -0.54 10.39 -13.47
CA ILE A 309 -1.49 10.31 -14.60
C ILE A 309 -0.74 10.08 -15.94
N LYS A 310 0.35 10.81 -16.20
CA LYS A 310 1.19 10.58 -17.40
C LYS A 310 1.68 9.13 -17.48
N PHE A 311 2.08 8.56 -16.34
CA PHE A 311 2.45 7.15 -16.31
C PHE A 311 1.25 6.22 -16.55
N GLY A 312 0.09 6.49 -15.97
CA GLY A 312 -1.12 5.73 -16.25
C GLY A 312 -1.45 5.69 -17.74
N LEU A 313 -1.32 6.83 -18.43
CA LEU A 313 -1.48 6.92 -19.88
C LEU A 313 -0.38 6.16 -20.64
N PHE A 314 0.87 6.30 -20.23
CA PHE A 314 1.98 5.51 -20.78
C PHE A 314 1.74 4.01 -20.61
N PHE A 315 1.34 3.56 -19.42
CA PHE A 315 1.00 2.17 -19.15
C PHE A 315 -0.14 1.67 -20.03
N ALA A 316 -1.20 2.47 -20.21
CA ALA A 316 -2.30 2.15 -21.12
C ALA A 316 -1.83 1.99 -22.57
N ALA A 317 -0.93 2.88 -23.04
CA ALA A 317 -0.35 2.79 -24.37
C ALA A 317 0.50 1.52 -24.54
N VAL A 318 1.32 1.17 -23.55
CA VAL A 318 2.12 -0.07 -23.55
C VAL A 318 1.22 -1.31 -23.59
N LEU A 319 0.16 -1.36 -22.79
CA LEU A 319 -0.82 -2.45 -22.83
C LEU A 319 -1.48 -2.58 -24.21
N PHE A 320 -1.87 -1.46 -24.80
CA PHE A 320 -2.48 -1.42 -26.11
C PHE A 320 -1.53 -1.95 -27.19
N ILE A 321 -0.28 -1.44 -27.23
CA ILE A 321 0.74 -1.88 -28.21
C ILE A 321 1.05 -3.36 -28.02
N SER A 322 1.22 -3.85 -26.79
CA SER A 322 1.50 -5.25 -26.49
C SER A 322 0.38 -6.18 -26.99
N ARG A 323 -0.89 -5.76 -26.79
CA ARG A 323 -2.03 -6.57 -27.23
C ARG A 323 -2.24 -6.52 -28.74
N ALA A 324 -2.06 -5.37 -29.35
CA ALA A 324 -2.10 -5.24 -30.81
C ALA A 324 -1.06 -6.14 -31.47
N ALA A 325 0.18 -6.07 -30.98
CA ALA A 325 1.28 -6.91 -31.46
C ALA A 325 0.96 -8.41 -31.30
N PHE A 326 0.42 -8.84 -30.13
CA PHE A 326 0.01 -10.23 -29.92
C PHE A 326 -1.06 -10.68 -30.90
N GLN A 327 -2.01 -9.81 -31.23
CA GLN A 327 -3.09 -10.14 -32.18
C GLN A 327 -2.62 -10.25 -33.63
N TYR A 328 -1.64 -9.43 -34.05
CA TYR A 328 -1.10 -9.46 -35.40
C TYR A 328 -0.04 -10.56 -35.64
N PHE A 329 0.76 -10.89 -34.61
CA PHE A 329 1.85 -11.87 -34.75
C PHE A 329 1.48 -13.28 -34.24
N GLY A 330 0.30 -13.45 -33.61
CA GLY A 330 -0.24 -14.74 -33.22
C GLY A 330 0.57 -15.49 -32.15
N THR A 331 0.14 -16.71 -31.86
CA THR A 331 0.75 -17.60 -30.85
C THR A 331 2.01 -18.32 -31.35
N THR A 332 2.41 -18.18 -32.61
CA THR A 332 3.60 -18.80 -33.21
C THR A 332 4.93 -18.30 -32.65
N GLY A 333 4.89 -17.31 -31.74
CA GLY A 333 6.10 -16.78 -31.15
C GLY A 333 6.00 -16.62 -29.63
N VAL A 334 6.13 -17.70 -28.85
CA VAL A 334 6.22 -17.62 -27.39
C VAL A 334 7.29 -16.61 -26.96
N TYR A 335 8.38 -16.54 -27.70
CA TYR A 335 9.44 -15.55 -27.48
C TYR A 335 8.99 -14.12 -27.81
N ALA A 336 8.27 -13.92 -28.92
CA ALA A 336 7.71 -12.62 -29.28
C ALA A 336 6.66 -12.18 -28.24
N ALA A 337 5.80 -13.10 -27.81
CA ALA A 337 4.82 -12.85 -26.75
C ALA A 337 5.53 -12.49 -25.42
N GLY A 338 6.61 -13.18 -25.08
CA GLY A 338 7.44 -12.88 -23.89
C GLY A 338 8.06 -11.50 -23.98
N ALA A 339 8.72 -11.16 -25.08
CA ALA A 339 9.32 -9.85 -25.31
C ALA A 339 8.29 -8.72 -25.22
N LEU A 340 7.15 -8.88 -25.88
CA LEU A 340 6.08 -7.88 -25.86
C LEU A 340 5.39 -7.74 -24.50
N SER A 341 5.15 -8.86 -23.80
CA SER A 341 4.62 -8.84 -22.44
C SER A 341 5.60 -8.19 -21.47
N GLY A 342 6.90 -8.40 -21.66
CA GLY A 342 7.94 -7.74 -20.87
C GLY A 342 7.92 -6.23 -20.94
N LEU A 343 7.38 -5.62 -22.00
CA LEU A 343 7.18 -4.16 -22.07
C LEU A 343 6.19 -3.66 -21.02
N ALA A 344 5.16 -4.46 -20.68
CA ALA A 344 4.09 -4.08 -19.76
C ALA A 344 4.27 -4.75 -18.38
N ASP A 345 4.20 -6.08 -18.35
CA ASP A 345 4.20 -6.87 -17.10
C ASP A 345 4.77 -8.28 -17.35
N VAL A 346 5.83 -8.62 -16.64
CA VAL A 346 6.47 -9.93 -16.70
C VAL A 346 5.69 -10.99 -15.91
N ASP A 347 4.99 -10.58 -14.84
CA ASP A 347 4.35 -11.52 -13.93
C ASP A 347 3.22 -12.29 -14.61
N ALA A 348 2.36 -11.58 -15.35
CA ALA A 348 1.26 -12.18 -16.10
C ALA A 348 1.76 -13.18 -17.15
N PHE A 349 2.84 -12.85 -17.84
CA PHE A 349 3.47 -13.75 -18.80
C PHE A 349 4.11 -14.98 -18.10
N THR A 350 4.79 -14.78 -16.97
CA THR A 350 5.38 -15.85 -16.16
C THR A 350 4.31 -16.85 -15.72
N ILE A 351 3.17 -16.36 -15.22
CA ILE A 351 2.03 -17.21 -14.81
C ILE A 351 1.51 -18.03 -16.01
N SER A 352 1.35 -17.39 -17.16
CA SER A 352 0.86 -18.04 -18.37
C SER A 352 1.82 -19.10 -18.88
N ALA A 353 3.08 -18.76 -19.04
CA ALA A 353 4.14 -19.68 -19.51
C ALA A 353 4.35 -20.85 -18.55
N ALA A 354 4.35 -20.59 -17.23
CA ALA A 354 4.46 -21.64 -16.22
C ALA A 354 3.28 -22.61 -16.25
N ARG A 355 2.04 -22.14 -16.46
CA ARG A 355 0.85 -23.01 -16.64
C ARG A 355 0.95 -23.86 -17.89
N MET A 356 1.41 -23.28 -19.00
CA MET A 356 1.61 -24.04 -20.25
C MET A 356 2.67 -25.11 -20.09
N ALA A 357 3.74 -24.84 -19.35
CA ALA A 357 4.77 -25.82 -19.00
C ALA A 357 4.23 -26.92 -18.08
N GLN A 358 3.43 -26.56 -17.07
CA GLN A 358 2.75 -27.52 -16.17
C GLN A 358 1.82 -28.46 -16.93
N GLN A 359 1.10 -27.94 -17.92
CA GLN A 359 0.18 -28.71 -18.75
C GLN A 359 0.89 -29.53 -19.86
N GLY A 360 2.21 -29.43 -19.98
CA GLY A 360 2.97 -30.12 -21.02
C GLY A 360 2.80 -29.54 -22.44
N VAL A 361 2.11 -28.40 -22.58
CA VAL A 361 1.92 -27.69 -23.85
C VAL A 361 3.22 -27.04 -24.32
N LEU A 362 4.08 -26.63 -23.37
CA LEU A 362 5.35 -25.97 -23.63
C LEU A 362 6.48 -26.70 -22.90
N ALA A 363 7.60 -26.93 -23.57
CA ALA A 363 8.78 -27.47 -22.91
C ALA A 363 9.31 -26.50 -21.85
N ARG A 364 9.81 -27.01 -20.70
CA ARG A 364 10.31 -26.18 -19.58
C ARG A 364 11.41 -25.21 -20.00
N GLY A 365 12.35 -25.68 -20.84
CA GLY A 365 13.43 -24.84 -21.38
C GLY A 365 12.90 -23.69 -22.24
N THR A 366 11.91 -23.95 -23.10
CA THR A 366 11.25 -22.89 -23.91
C THR A 366 10.47 -21.90 -23.05
N ALA A 367 9.73 -22.39 -22.07
CA ALA A 367 9.01 -21.52 -21.11
C ALA A 367 9.97 -20.66 -20.31
N GLY A 368 11.04 -21.26 -19.78
CA GLY A 368 12.06 -20.57 -19.00
C GLY A 368 12.79 -19.49 -19.79
N SER A 369 13.24 -19.81 -20.99
CA SER A 369 13.94 -18.85 -21.86
C SER A 369 13.03 -17.70 -22.29
N ALA A 370 11.74 -17.96 -22.58
CA ALA A 370 10.78 -16.91 -22.92
C ALA A 370 10.48 -15.99 -21.70
N ILE A 371 10.40 -16.55 -20.49
CA ILE A 371 10.24 -15.77 -19.24
C ILE A 371 11.47 -14.88 -19.01
N LEU A 372 12.67 -15.41 -19.21
CA LEU A 372 13.92 -14.62 -19.08
C LEU A 372 14.00 -13.52 -20.13
N LEU A 373 13.56 -13.78 -21.35
CA LEU A 373 13.47 -12.75 -22.39
C LEU A 373 12.48 -11.65 -22.01
N ALA A 374 11.32 -12.00 -21.44
CA ALA A 374 10.37 -11.03 -20.91
C ALA A 374 11.00 -10.18 -19.79
N GLY A 375 11.76 -10.81 -18.89
CA GLY A 375 12.53 -10.12 -17.83
C GLY A 375 13.59 -9.17 -18.40
N ALA A 376 14.30 -9.58 -19.46
CA ALA A 376 15.29 -8.75 -20.15
C ALA A 376 14.63 -7.51 -20.79
N MET A 377 13.51 -7.69 -21.48
CA MET A 377 12.76 -6.58 -22.10
C MET A 377 12.20 -5.61 -21.04
N ASN A 378 11.67 -6.13 -19.94
CA ASN A 378 11.22 -5.29 -18.82
C ASN A 378 12.37 -4.51 -18.17
N THR A 379 13.54 -5.14 -18.05
CA THR A 379 14.76 -4.48 -17.56
C THR A 379 15.21 -3.37 -18.52
N LEU A 380 15.16 -3.61 -19.81
CA LEU A 380 15.47 -2.62 -20.85
C LEU A 380 14.53 -1.40 -20.76
N VAL A 381 13.22 -1.63 -20.63
CA VAL A 381 12.21 -0.56 -20.48
C VAL A 381 12.50 0.27 -19.24
N LYS A 382 12.82 -0.37 -18.11
CA LYS A 382 13.16 0.34 -16.85
C LYS A 382 14.44 1.18 -17.01
N GLY A 383 15.48 0.60 -17.66
CA GLY A 383 16.68 1.34 -18.00
C GLY A 383 16.39 2.57 -18.86
N GLY A 384 15.54 2.41 -19.87
CA GLY A 384 15.05 3.50 -20.71
C GLY A 384 14.31 4.57 -19.89
N MET A 385 13.32 4.15 -19.06
CA MET A 385 12.60 5.09 -18.18
C MET A 385 13.56 5.85 -17.25
N ALA A 386 14.49 5.18 -16.59
CA ALA A 386 15.45 5.82 -15.72
C ALA A 386 16.34 6.81 -16.48
N ALA A 387 16.76 6.47 -17.70
CA ALA A 387 17.62 7.32 -18.53
C ALA A 387 16.91 8.57 -19.10
N PHE A 388 15.63 8.42 -19.51
CA PHE A 388 14.89 9.52 -20.13
C PHE A 388 14.19 10.42 -19.11
N LEU A 389 13.65 9.84 -18.02
CA LEU A 389 12.89 10.58 -17.02
C LEU A 389 13.77 11.16 -15.91
N GLY A 390 14.86 10.48 -15.53
CA GLY A 390 15.65 10.79 -14.34
C GLY A 390 16.73 11.86 -14.50
N GLY A 391 16.83 12.49 -15.67
CA GLY A 391 17.83 13.51 -15.92
C GLY A 391 19.24 12.97 -16.22
N ARG A 392 20.19 13.90 -16.46
CA ARG A 392 21.56 13.52 -16.91
C ARG A 392 22.34 12.74 -15.87
N ALA A 393 22.23 13.09 -14.59
CA ALA A 393 22.98 12.46 -13.51
C ALA A 393 22.53 11.01 -13.32
N LEU A 394 21.22 10.74 -13.23
CA LEU A 394 20.69 9.39 -13.11
C LEU A 394 21.02 8.53 -14.33
N ARG A 395 20.89 9.10 -15.55
CA ARG A 395 21.21 8.42 -16.80
C ARG A 395 22.64 7.90 -16.82
N ARG A 396 23.61 8.70 -16.39
CA ARG A 396 25.02 8.27 -16.35
C ARG A 396 25.27 7.06 -15.48
N VAL A 397 24.51 6.93 -14.38
CA VAL A 397 24.64 5.82 -13.44
C VAL A 397 23.81 4.60 -13.91
N THR A 398 22.58 4.81 -14.35
CA THR A 398 21.66 3.70 -14.65
C THR A 398 21.91 3.05 -16.00
N LEU A 399 22.33 3.80 -17.03
CA LEU A 399 22.47 3.26 -18.37
C LEU A 399 23.45 2.06 -18.44
N PRO A 400 24.69 2.14 -17.90
CA PRO A 400 25.61 1.01 -17.93
C PRO A 400 25.12 -0.18 -17.08
N ILE A 401 24.46 0.12 -15.94
CA ILE A 401 23.94 -0.91 -15.04
C ILE A 401 22.82 -1.70 -15.71
N PHE A 402 21.85 -1.01 -16.29
CA PHE A 402 20.72 -1.64 -16.94
C PHE A 402 21.10 -2.32 -18.26
N ALA A 403 22.10 -1.80 -18.98
CA ALA A 403 22.68 -2.49 -20.12
C ALA A 403 23.31 -3.83 -19.70
N ALA A 404 24.11 -3.86 -18.62
CA ALA A 404 24.70 -5.08 -18.10
C ALA A 404 23.64 -6.08 -17.61
N LEU A 405 22.61 -5.62 -16.90
CA LEU A 405 21.50 -6.46 -16.44
C LEU A 405 20.70 -7.05 -17.60
N THR A 406 20.42 -6.24 -18.62
CA THR A 406 19.68 -6.69 -19.82
C THR A 406 20.48 -7.72 -20.59
N LEU A 407 21.78 -7.49 -20.81
CA LEU A 407 22.68 -8.44 -21.44
C LEU A 407 22.77 -9.74 -20.62
N GLY A 408 22.92 -9.64 -19.30
CA GLY A 408 22.92 -10.80 -18.41
C GLY A 408 21.63 -11.62 -18.50
N ALA A 409 20.48 -10.96 -18.56
CA ALA A 409 19.19 -11.64 -18.71
C ALA A 409 19.01 -12.27 -20.13
N ILE A 410 19.53 -11.64 -21.18
CA ILE A 410 19.54 -12.21 -22.54
C ILE A 410 20.45 -13.46 -22.61
N VAL A 411 21.65 -13.37 -22.07
CA VAL A 411 22.58 -14.53 -21.99
C VAL A 411 21.95 -15.68 -21.21
N ALA A 412 21.31 -15.36 -20.08
CA ALA A 412 20.57 -16.32 -19.28
C ALA A 412 19.39 -16.94 -20.06
N SER A 413 18.67 -16.16 -20.87
CA SER A 413 17.59 -16.64 -21.72
C SER A 413 18.10 -17.63 -22.79
N ILE A 414 19.24 -17.34 -23.43
CA ILE A 414 19.86 -18.20 -24.41
C ILE A 414 20.32 -19.49 -23.72
N ALA A 415 21.00 -19.40 -22.58
CA ALA A 415 21.48 -20.59 -21.86
C ALA A 415 20.31 -21.50 -21.43
N ALA A 416 19.18 -20.94 -21.00
CA ALA A 416 17.99 -21.69 -20.63
C ALA A 416 17.26 -22.35 -21.82
N ALA A 417 17.52 -21.91 -23.05
CA ALA A 417 16.96 -22.55 -24.24
C ALA A 417 17.66 -23.85 -24.61
N TYR A 418 18.90 -24.02 -24.16
CA TYR A 418 19.73 -25.22 -24.43
C TYR A 418 19.80 -26.22 -23.26
N SER A 419 19.21 -25.88 -22.11
CA SER A 419 19.06 -26.74 -20.92
C SER A 419 17.70 -27.42 -20.86
#